data_1128466b4dc22626fd6236c8da28e3d0
#
_entry.id   1128466b4dc22626fd6236c8da28e3d0
#
_cell.length_a   1.000
_cell.length_b   1.000
_cell.length_c   1.000
_cell.angle_alpha   90.00
_cell.angle_beta   90.00
_cell.angle_gamma   90.00
#
_symmetry.space_group_name_H-M   'P 1'
#
loop_
_entity.id
_entity.type
_entity.pdbx_description
1 polymer ?
#
loop_
_entity_poly.entity_id
_entity_poly.type
_entity_poly.pdbx_seq_one_letter_code
_entity_poly.pdbx_strand_id
1 'polypeptide(L)'
;MGKLLKHSSLLLSCFFLAGCSVYKAASQPGPADLTGIGVGTPRQIIISRLGAPKMIDTDATGHKQDIFEFSSGMHQASKVRVVLYLAADVFTLTLAELLLWPLEMTLLESATCTGIATYDLNLKVHSWMVTDKKDTAQNC
;
A
#
# COMPACT_ATOMS: atom_id res chain seq x y z
N MET A 1 22.35 -35.22 -24.36
CA MET A 1 20.97 -34.79 -24.07
C MET A 1 20.76 -34.35 -22.65
N GLY A 2 21.31 -34.95 -21.60
CA GLY A 2 21.06 -34.57 -20.20
C GLY A 2 21.52 -33.18 -19.78
N LYS A 3 22.56 -32.61 -20.39
CA LYS A 3 23.04 -31.25 -20.05
C LYS A 3 22.10 -30.15 -20.58
N LEU A 4 21.56 -30.31 -21.79
CA LEU A 4 20.60 -29.34 -22.35
C LEU A 4 19.29 -29.28 -21.54
N LEU A 5 18.78 -30.44 -21.09
CA LEU A 5 17.58 -30.46 -20.24
C LEU A 5 17.77 -29.78 -18.91
N LYS A 6 18.96 -29.92 -18.27
CA LYS A 6 19.27 -29.22 -17.00
C LYS A 6 19.34 -27.73 -17.16
N HIS A 7 19.92 -27.23 -18.25
CA HIS A 7 19.96 -25.78 -18.50
C HIS A 7 18.60 -25.20 -18.84
N SER A 8 17.76 -25.95 -19.59
CA SER A 8 16.40 -25.52 -19.88
C SER A 8 15.52 -25.47 -18.64
N SER A 9 15.64 -26.44 -17.73
CA SER A 9 14.91 -26.44 -16.44
C SER A 9 15.35 -25.28 -15.52
N LEU A 10 16.65 -24.98 -15.50
CA LEU A 10 17.20 -23.86 -14.71
C LEU A 10 16.71 -22.51 -15.25
N LEU A 11 16.72 -22.32 -16.57
CA LEU A 11 16.21 -21.11 -17.22
C LEU A 11 14.71 -20.92 -16.99
N LEU A 12 13.93 -21.98 -17.04
CA LEU A 12 12.49 -21.94 -16.78
C LEU A 12 12.20 -21.59 -15.33
N SER A 13 12.97 -22.12 -14.37
CA SER A 13 12.84 -21.79 -12.94
C SER A 13 13.18 -20.32 -12.66
N CYS A 14 14.22 -19.79 -13.30
CA CYS A 14 14.57 -18.36 -13.19
C CYS A 14 13.47 -17.44 -13.75
N PHE A 15 12.77 -17.85 -14.81
CA PHE A 15 11.67 -17.06 -15.40
C PHE A 15 10.46 -16.93 -14.48
N PHE A 16 10.20 -17.94 -13.63
CA PHE A 16 9.12 -17.88 -12.63
C PHE A 16 9.45 -17.00 -11.42
N LEU A 17 10.72 -16.80 -11.10
CA LEU A 17 11.15 -15.96 -9.98
C LEU A 17 11.21 -14.46 -10.35
N ALA A 18 11.49 -14.15 -11.62
CA ALA A 18 11.65 -12.78 -12.12
C ALA A 18 10.37 -11.92 -12.07
N GLY A 19 9.23 -12.49 -11.73
CA GLY A 19 7.95 -11.77 -11.70
C GLY A 19 7.53 -11.20 -10.35
N CYS A 20 8.18 -11.59 -9.25
CA CYS A 20 7.66 -11.29 -7.91
C CYS A 20 7.83 -9.82 -7.50
N SER A 21 8.99 -9.22 -7.71
CA SER A 21 9.22 -7.80 -7.40
C SER A 21 8.48 -6.88 -8.36
N VAL A 22 8.49 -7.21 -9.64
CA VAL A 22 7.74 -6.49 -10.68
C VAL A 22 6.23 -6.54 -10.40
N TYR A 23 5.70 -7.73 -10.10
CA TYR A 23 4.29 -7.89 -9.76
C TYR A 23 3.93 -7.10 -8.50
N LYS A 24 4.74 -7.17 -7.45
CA LYS A 24 4.50 -6.44 -6.19
C LYS A 24 4.54 -4.94 -6.39
N ALA A 25 5.51 -4.43 -7.14
CA ALA A 25 5.61 -3.00 -7.47
C ALA A 25 4.43 -2.52 -8.34
N ALA A 26 3.96 -3.36 -9.27
CA ALA A 26 2.84 -3.03 -10.16
C ALA A 26 1.46 -3.13 -9.49
N SER A 27 1.32 -4.01 -8.48
CA SER A 27 0.05 -4.30 -7.80
C SER A 27 -0.18 -3.48 -6.52
N GLN A 28 0.68 -2.50 -6.24
CA GLN A 28 0.48 -1.61 -5.09
C GLN A 28 -0.85 -0.85 -5.22
N PRO A 29 -1.65 -0.75 -4.14
CA PRO A 29 -2.91 -0.02 -4.17
C PRO A 29 -2.66 1.46 -4.45
N GLY A 30 -3.57 2.09 -5.19
CA GLY A 30 -3.57 3.54 -5.39
C GLY A 30 -3.81 4.30 -4.08
N PRO A 31 -3.59 5.61 -4.09
CA PRO A 31 -3.88 6.45 -2.92
C PRO A 31 -5.37 6.44 -2.62
N ALA A 32 -5.72 6.42 -1.34
CA ALA A 32 -7.10 6.59 -0.93
C ALA A 32 -7.59 8.00 -1.29
N ASP A 33 -8.84 8.11 -1.74
CA ASP A 33 -9.44 9.41 -2.04
C ASP A 33 -9.95 10.06 -0.75
N LEU A 34 -9.16 10.98 -0.22
CA LEU A 34 -9.50 11.77 0.96
C LEU A 34 -10.16 13.11 0.60
N THR A 35 -10.42 13.38 -0.68
CA THR A 35 -10.95 14.67 -1.13
C THR A 35 -12.31 14.94 -0.50
N GLY A 36 -12.44 16.06 0.19
CA GLY A 36 -13.68 16.46 0.86
C GLY A 36 -14.05 15.65 2.12
N ILE A 37 -13.14 14.81 2.63
CA ILE A 37 -13.28 14.25 3.98
C ILE A 37 -12.82 15.30 4.97
N GLY A 38 -13.72 15.71 5.87
CA GLY A 38 -13.43 16.74 6.89
C GLY A 38 -14.63 16.94 7.79
N VAL A 39 -14.55 17.96 8.63
CA VAL A 39 -15.63 18.32 9.57
C VAL A 39 -16.95 18.53 8.82
N GLY A 40 -18.02 17.93 9.32
CA GLY A 40 -19.35 17.96 8.72
C GLY A 40 -19.62 16.87 7.70
N THR A 41 -18.63 16.08 7.27
CA THR A 41 -18.83 14.97 6.33
C THR A 41 -19.66 13.87 6.96
N PRO A 42 -20.75 13.38 6.30
CA PRO A 42 -21.50 12.26 6.80
C PRO A 42 -20.67 10.96 6.86
N ARG A 43 -20.84 10.17 7.91
CA ARG A 43 -20.14 8.88 8.12
C ARG A 43 -20.20 7.97 6.90
N GLN A 44 -21.35 7.92 6.22
CA GLN A 44 -21.55 7.07 5.05
C GLN A 44 -20.62 7.44 3.88
N ILE A 45 -20.30 8.71 3.71
CA ILE A 45 -19.38 9.18 2.66
C ILE A 45 -17.98 8.66 2.94
N ILE A 46 -17.53 8.67 4.20
CA ILE A 46 -16.23 8.13 4.55
C ILE A 46 -16.17 6.63 4.29
N ILE A 47 -17.19 5.88 4.72
CA ILE A 47 -17.27 4.43 4.48
C ILE A 47 -17.30 4.10 2.98
N SER A 48 -17.98 4.89 2.16
CA SER A 48 -18.03 4.65 0.71
C SER A 48 -16.67 4.85 0.02
N ARG A 49 -15.78 5.67 0.59
CA ARG A 49 -14.45 5.98 0.03
C ARG A 49 -13.34 5.12 0.61
N LEU A 50 -13.35 4.93 1.92
CA LEU A 50 -12.29 4.22 2.64
C LEU A 50 -12.64 2.75 2.94
N GLY A 51 -13.88 2.36 2.72
CA GLY A 51 -14.39 1.04 3.11
C GLY A 51 -14.85 1.00 4.55
N ALA A 52 -15.12 -0.22 5.05
CA ALA A 52 -15.52 -0.41 6.44
C ALA A 52 -14.42 0.01 7.42
N PRO A 53 -14.77 0.65 8.54
CA PRO A 53 -13.79 0.97 9.57
C PRO A 53 -13.18 -0.33 10.13
N LYS A 54 -11.89 -0.31 10.41
CA LYS A 54 -11.17 -1.43 11.01
C LYS A 54 -11.55 -1.62 12.47
N MET A 55 -11.83 -0.52 13.16
CA MET A 55 -12.25 -0.50 14.55
C MET A 55 -13.31 0.58 14.74
N ILE A 56 -14.29 0.29 15.57
CA ILE A 56 -15.31 1.24 16.01
C ILE A 56 -15.17 1.35 17.52
N ASP A 57 -15.02 2.55 18.01
CA ASP A 57 -14.83 2.85 19.43
C ASP A 57 -15.71 4.03 19.85
N THR A 58 -15.64 4.38 21.11
CA THR A 58 -16.29 5.54 21.69
C THR A 58 -15.23 6.34 22.44
N ASP A 59 -15.12 7.60 22.17
CA ASP A 59 -14.16 8.46 22.86
C ASP A 59 -14.55 8.69 24.35
N ALA A 60 -13.65 9.31 25.10
CA ALA A 60 -13.88 9.62 26.52
C ALA A 60 -15.08 10.53 26.79
N THR A 61 -15.60 11.19 25.75
CA THR A 61 -16.76 12.09 25.83
C THR A 61 -18.06 11.43 25.37
N GLY A 62 -18.03 10.13 24.98
CA GLY A 62 -19.18 9.36 24.54
C GLY A 62 -19.49 9.51 23.04
N HIS A 63 -18.63 10.18 22.27
CA HIS A 63 -18.80 10.28 20.82
C HIS A 63 -18.30 9.03 20.12
N LYS A 64 -19.05 8.62 19.11
CA LYS A 64 -18.65 7.49 18.24
C LYS A 64 -17.40 7.82 17.47
N GLN A 65 -16.46 6.89 17.45
CA GLN A 65 -15.19 7.00 16.74
C GLN A 65 -15.00 5.82 15.82
N ASP A 66 -14.67 6.08 14.56
CA ASP A 66 -14.28 5.08 13.58
C ASP A 66 -12.80 5.23 13.24
N ILE A 67 -12.09 4.10 13.22
CA ILE A 67 -10.69 4.03 12.85
C ILE A 67 -10.59 3.33 11.50
N PHE A 68 -10.07 4.05 10.52
CA PHE A 68 -9.84 3.57 9.15
C PHE A 68 -8.36 3.33 8.92
N GLU A 69 -8.04 2.27 8.20
CA GLU A 69 -6.69 1.99 7.71
C GLU A 69 -6.71 2.02 6.19
N PHE A 70 -5.89 2.86 5.58
CA PHE A 70 -5.84 3.03 4.14
C PHE A 70 -4.41 3.26 3.65
N SER A 71 -4.18 3.06 2.35
CA SER A 71 -2.88 3.29 1.74
C SER A 71 -2.71 4.77 1.39
N SER A 72 -1.54 5.34 1.69
CA SER A 72 -1.16 6.68 1.21
C SER A 72 -0.94 6.69 -0.30
N GLY A 73 -0.92 5.51 -0.90
CA GLY A 73 -0.79 5.32 -2.33
C GLY A 73 0.60 4.96 -2.78
N MET A 74 0.65 4.61 -4.05
CA MET A 74 1.87 4.27 -4.75
C MET A 74 2.72 5.54 -4.95
N HIS A 75 3.96 5.52 -4.51
CA HIS A 75 4.89 6.60 -4.80
C HIS A 75 4.99 6.80 -6.33
N GLN A 76 5.01 8.07 -6.81
CA GLN A 76 5.07 8.34 -8.26
C GLN A 76 6.25 7.64 -8.95
N ALA A 77 7.35 7.43 -8.24
CA ALA A 77 8.50 6.66 -8.71
C ALA A 77 8.21 5.16 -8.91
N SER A 78 7.08 4.62 -8.47
CA SER A 78 6.77 3.19 -8.58
C SER A 78 6.69 2.73 -10.04
N LYS A 79 6.11 3.53 -10.92
CA LYS A 79 6.04 3.21 -12.36
C LYS A 79 7.43 3.16 -13.01
N VAL A 80 8.32 4.07 -12.64
CA VAL A 80 9.70 4.08 -13.13
C VAL A 80 10.48 2.89 -12.57
N ARG A 81 10.23 2.52 -11.31
CA ARG A 81 10.86 1.34 -10.68
C ARG A 81 10.50 0.04 -11.40
N VAL A 82 9.25 -0.14 -11.81
CA VAL A 82 8.84 -1.33 -12.59
C VAL A 82 9.71 -1.49 -13.83
N VAL A 83 9.95 -0.41 -14.58
CA VAL A 83 10.79 -0.44 -15.77
C VAL A 83 12.26 -0.72 -15.43
N LEU A 84 12.77 -0.14 -14.34
CA LEU A 84 14.13 -0.37 -13.87
C LEU A 84 14.32 -1.82 -13.40
N TYR A 85 13.35 -2.42 -12.72
CA TYR A 85 13.40 -3.80 -12.27
C TYR A 85 13.41 -4.76 -13.46
N LEU A 86 12.53 -4.54 -14.45
CA LEU A 86 12.54 -5.32 -15.68
C LEU A 86 13.89 -5.24 -16.41
N ALA A 87 14.48 -4.05 -16.50
CA ALA A 87 15.79 -3.88 -17.12
C ALA A 87 16.88 -4.59 -16.30
N ALA A 88 16.88 -4.44 -14.97
CA ALA A 88 17.84 -5.10 -14.09
C ALA A 88 17.75 -6.62 -14.19
N ASP A 89 16.55 -7.19 -14.19
CA ASP A 89 16.32 -8.64 -14.31
C ASP A 89 16.83 -9.19 -15.62
N VAL A 90 16.60 -8.49 -16.73
CA VAL A 90 17.12 -8.89 -18.05
C VAL A 90 18.65 -8.84 -18.08
N PHE A 91 19.28 -7.78 -17.53
CA PHE A 91 20.73 -7.63 -17.54
C PHE A 91 21.46 -8.57 -16.58
N THR A 92 20.85 -8.90 -15.44
CA THR A 92 21.49 -9.73 -14.40
C THR A 92 21.01 -11.19 -14.40
N LEU A 93 20.22 -11.61 -15.41
CA LEU A 93 19.61 -12.95 -15.46
C LEU A 93 18.90 -13.31 -14.14
N THR A 94 18.13 -12.37 -13.62
CA THR A 94 17.34 -12.49 -12.36
C THR A 94 18.13 -12.49 -11.05
N LEU A 95 19.45 -12.34 -11.07
CA LEU A 95 20.24 -12.23 -9.83
C LEU A 95 19.91 -10.95 -9.04
N ALA A 96 19.39 -9.91 -9.70
CA ALA A 96 18.94 -8.68 -9.06
C ALA A 96 17.77 -8.92 -8.09
N GLU A 97 16.91 -9.91 -8.34
CA GLU A 97 15.78 -10.25 -7.49
C GLU A 97 16.17 -10.59 -6.05
N LEU A 98 17.33 -11.21 -5.83
CA LEU A 98 17.83 -11.53 -4.50
C LEU A 98 18.05 -10.29 -3.63
N LEU A 99 18.30 -9.14 -4.25
CA LEU A 99 18.51 -7.85 -3.58
C LEU A 99 17.25 -6.98 -3.64
N LEU A 100 16.55 -6.96 -4.77
CA LEU A 100 15.39 -6.11 -5.01
C LEU A 100 14.17 -6.56 -4.22
N TRP A 101 13.96 -7.87 -4.08
CA TRP A 101 12.81 -8.39 -3.36
C TRP A 101 12.80 -8.00 -1.85
N PRO A 102 13.86 -8.21 -1.05
CA PRO A 102 13.87 -7.75 0.32
C PRO A 102 13.83 -6.21 0.43
N LEU A 103 14.44 -5.50 -0.51
CA LEU A 103 14.39 -4.03 -0.55
C LEU A 103 12.95 -3.52 -0.75
N GLU A 104 12.18 -4.13 -1.67
CA GLU A 104 10.78 -3.78 -1.92
C GLU A 104 9.90 -4.08 -0.71
N MET A 105 10.18 -5.16 0.02
CA MET A 105 9.41 -5.53 1.20
C MET A 105 9.68 -4.64 2.41
N THR A 106 10.85 -4.01 2.49
CA THR A 106 11.26 -3.26 3.70
C THR A 106 11.23 -1.75 3.53
N LEU A 107 11.68 -1.25 2.39
CA LEU A 107 11.90 0.18 2.17
C LEU A 107 10.93 0.83 1.19
N LEU A 108 10.36 0.04 0.28
CA LEU A 108 9.57 0.55 -0.85
C LEU A 108 8.09 0.17 -0.78
N GLU A 109 7.66 -0.42 0.34
CA GLU A 109 6.25 -0.70 0.59
C GLU A 109 5.47 0.60 0.72
N SER A 110 4.21 0.60 0.20
CA SER A 110 3.32 1.76 0.37
C SER A 110 3.06 2.02 1.85
N ALA A 111 3.14 3.27 2.27
CA ALA A 111 2.84 3.64 3.65
C ALA A 111 1.36 3.38 3.94
N THR A 112 1.09 2.82 5.12
CA THR A 112 -0.26 2.62 5.63
C THR A 112 -0.59 3.75 6.58
N CYS A 113 -1.66 4.48 6.29
CA CYS A 113 -2.16 5.58 7.09
C CYS A 113 -3.33 5.14 7.95
N THR A 114 -3.46 5.74 9.11
CA THR A 114 -4.61 5.58 9.99
C THR A 114 -5.39 6.88 10.03
N GLY A 115 -6.67 6.82 9.64
CA GLY A 115 -7.62 7.92 9.78
C GLY A 115 -8.54 7.68 10.95
N ILE A 116 -8.69 8.66 11.81
CA ILE A 116 -9.59 8.63 12.97
C ILE A 116 -10.68 9.67 12.76
N ALA A 117 -11.92 9.22 12.66
CA ALA A 117 -13.09 10.07 12.53
C ALA A 117 -13.92 10.00 13.81
N THR A 118 -14.07 11.13 14.51
CA THR A 118 -15.02 11.27 15.63
C THR A 118 -16.28 11.94 15.13
N TYR A 119 -17.44 11.44 15.52
CA TYR A 119 -18.74 11.88 15.00
C TYR A 119 -19.56 12.59 16.07
N ASP A 120 -20.39 13.53 15.60
CA ASP A 120 -21.47 14.12 16.38
C ASP A 120 -22.68 13.16 16.49
N LEU A 121 -23.72 13.60 17.21
CA LEU A 121 -24.97 12.85 17.38
C LEU A 121 -25.72 12.58 16.05
N ASN A 122 -25.44 13.35 15.00
CA ASN A 122 -26.01 13.22 13.67
C ASN A 122 -25.16 12.37 12.73
N LEU A 123 -24.14 11.69 13.26
CA LEU A 123 -23.15 10.90 12.50
C LEU A 123 -22.40 11.71 11.44
N LYS A 124 -22.18 12.98 11.69
CA LYS A 124 -21.30 13.85 10.92
C LYS A 124 -19.95 13.99 11.63
N VAL A 125 -18.89 14.07 10.85
CA VAL A 125 -17.54 14.23 11.39
C VAL A 125 -17.44 15.50 12.23
N HIS A 126 -17.15 15.35 13.49
CA HIS A 126 -16.79 16.42 14.42
C HIS A 126 -15.28 16.70 14.36
N SER A 127 -14.46 15.66 14.33
CA SER A 127 -13.01 15.78 14.11
C SER A 127 -12.49 14.69 13.19
N TRP A 128 -11.52 15.04 12.35
CA TRP A 128 -10.81 14.13 11.46
C TRP A 128 -9.32 14.28 11.67
N MET A 129 -8.65 13.18 11.97
CA MET A 129 -7.21 13.14 12.18
C MET A 129 -6.62 12.01 11.33
N VAL A 130 -5.51 12.29 10.66
CA VAL A 130 -4.76 11.27 9.90
C VAL A 130 -3.37 11.15 10.51
N THR A 131 -2.96 9.93 10.78
CA THR A 131 -1.63 9.62 11.33
C THR A 131 -0.98 8.55 10.47
N ASP A 132 0.33 8.64 10.31
CA ASP A 132 1.14 7.58 9.72
C ASP A 132 1.38 6.48 10.78
N LYS A 133 1.31 5.22 10.38
CA LYS A 133 1.60 4.07 11.23
C LYS A 133 3.05 4.05 11.74
N LYS A 134 3.95 4.80 11.10
CA LYS A 134 5.37 4.93 11.45
C LYS A 134 5.72 6.22 12.21
N ASP A 135 4.74 6.93 12.78
CA ASP A 135 4.93 8.21 13.48
C ASP A 135 5.61 9.33 12.64
N THR A 136 5.66 9.17 11.34
CA THR A 136 6.22 10.18 10.44
C THR A 136 5.07 10.90 9.75
N ALA A 137 4.61 11.99 10.33
CA ALA A 137 3.46 12.81 9.88
C ALA A 137 3.56 13.35 8.43
N GLN A 138 4.52 12.92 7.65
CA GLN A 138 4.88 13.57 6.39
C GLN A 138 4.36 12.88 5.12
N ASN A 139 3.80 11.67 5.19
CA ASN A 139 3.42 10.89 3.98
C ASN A 139 1.94 10.47 3.92
N CYS A 140 1.13 10.93 4.81
CA CYS A 140 -0.32 10.79 4.80
C CYS A 140 -0.99 12.14 4.60
#